data_95a342b67a462931fcbeff84e379ca9d
#
_entry.id   95a342b67a462931fcbeff84e379ca9d
#
_cell.length_a   1.000
_cell.length_b   1.000
_cell.length_c   1.000
_cell.angle_alpha   90.00
_cell.angle_beta   90.00
_cell.angle_gamma   90.00
#
_symmetry.space_group_name_H-M   'P 1'
#
loop_
_entity.id
_entity.type
_entity.pdbx_description
1 polymer ?
#
loop_
_entity_poly.entity_id
_entity_poly.type
_entity_poly.pdbx_seq_one_letter_code
_entity_poly.pdbx_strand_id
1 'polypeptide(L)'
;MATFKVIGKGEDGKYFDDLALNNVINYVLNPEKTKSHLVGAYGVQIEYAAQQMEFVSRAYNNYDKVRLRHFIISFADNDCILPCDAIYIAQRAAEYYANRYQIIFGIHEDADHLHVHFVMNQVSYLDGRKYSGSKKEHYDFVNYMKEVCYGFGIDFIPVSEQFDR
;
A
#
# COMPACT_ATOMS: atom_id res chain seq x y z
N MET A 1 -8.72 -15.40 7.22
CA MET A 1 -8.38 -14.17 7.96
C MET A 1 -7.33 -13.40 7.15
N ALA A 2 -7.68 -12.20 6.74
CA ALA A 2 -6.72 -11.30 6.10
C ALA A 2 -6.06 -10.43 7.18
N THR A 3 -4.75 -10.28 7.12
CA THR A 3 -4.00 -9.43 8.04
C THR A 3 -3.50 -8.18 7.33
N PHE A 4 -3.51 -7.05 8.04
CA PHE A 4 -3.02 -5.76 7.56
C PHE A 4 -1.82 -5.33 8.39
N LYS A 5 -0.72 -5.00 7.71
CA LYS A 5 0.53 -4.57 8.36
C LYS A 5 1.17 -3.41 7.62
N VAL A 6 1.57 -2.37 8.35
CA VAL A 6 2.40 -1.28 7.81
C VAL A 6 3.87 -1.63 8.00
N ILE A 7 4.66 -1.53 6.92
CA ILE A 7 6.07 -1.89 6.93
C ILE A 7 6.92 -0.64 7.22
N GLY A 8 7.95 -0.81 8.06
CA GLY A 8 8.90 0.26 8.36
C GLY A 8 8.37 1.36 9.27
N LYS A 9 7.17 1.22 9.79
CA LYS A 9 6.60 2.20 10.71
C LYS A 9 7.43 2.24 12.00
N GLY A 10 7.94 3.42 12.33
CA GLY A 10 8.73 3.61 13.54
C GLY A 10 10.19 3.17 13.45
N GLU A 11 10.66 2.74 12.28
CA GLU A 11 12.08 2.51 12.05
C GLU A 11 12.73 3.81 11.59
N ASP A 12 13.65 4.34 12.41
CA ASP A 12 14.33 5.60 12.12
C ASP A 12 15.10 5.52 10.81
N GLY A 13 14.88 6.52 9.96
CA GLY A 13 15.58 6.64 8.67
C GLY A 13 15.09 5.71 7.58
N LYS A 14 14.13 4.82 7.85
CA LYS A 14 13.61 3.94 6.81
C LYS A 14 12.79 4.73 5.79
N TYR A 15 13.08 4.49 4.51
CA TYR A 15 12.44 5.18 3.37
C TYR A 15 12.74 6.69 3.32
N PHE A 16 13.89 7.11 3.88
CA PHE A 16 14.30 8.53 3.92
C PHE A 16 15.24 8.91 2.78
N ASP A 17 15.87 7.95 2.12
CA ASP A 17 16.86 8.23 1.08
C ASP A 17 16.21 8.39 -0.31
N ASP A 18 16.99 8.88 -1.26
CA ASP A 18 16.53 9.15 -2.62
C ASP A 18 16.26 7.88 -3.45
N LEU A 19 16.71 6.72 -2.99
CA LEU A 19 16.48 5.44 -3.66
C LEU A 19 15.24 4.70 -3.12
N ALA A 20 14.64 5.19 -2.05
CA ALA A 20 13.55 4.48 -1.37
C ALA A 20 12.38 4.18 -2.29
N LEU A 21 11.89 5.17 -3.03
CA LEU A 21 10.76 4.98 -3.96
C LEU A 21 11.10 3.94 -5.03
N ASN A 22 12.24 4.07 -5.69
CA ASN A 22 12.67 3.12 -6.73
C ASN A 22 12.81 1.71 -6.17
N ASN A 23 13.48 1.56 -5.04
CA ASN A 23 13.77 0.25 -4.47
C ASN A 23 12.51 -0.48 -4.05
N VAL A 24 11.59 0.20 -3.37
CA VAL A 24 10.35 -0.42 -2.89
C VAL A 24 9.39 -0.69 -4.04
N ILE A 25 9.23 0.23 -4.97
CA ILE A 25 8.36 0.02 -6.14
C ILE A 25 8.89 -1.12 -7.00
N ASN A 26 10.20 -1.19 -7.25
CA ASN A 26 10.80 -2.29 -8.02
C ASN A 26 10.60 -3.64 -7.31
N TYR A 27 10.68 -3.67 -5.99
CA TYR A 27 10.39 -4.87 -5.22
C TYR A 27 8.92 -5.31 -5.38
N VAL A 28 8.00 -4.37 -5.25
CA VAL A 28 6.55 -4.66 -5.32
C VAL A 28 6.14 -5.11 -6.73
N LEU A 29 6.73 -4.52 -7.77
CA LEU A 29 6.42 -4.82 -9.17
C LEU A 29 7.34 -5.86 -9.79
N ASN A 30 8.20 -6.53 -9.01
CA ASN A 30 9.17 -7.50 -9.51
C ASN A 30 8.46 -8.63 -10.27
N PRO A 31 8.80 -8.85 -11.57
CA PRO A 31 8.15 -9.88 -12.39
C PRO A 31 8.33 -11.31 -11.87
N GLU A 32 9.32 -11.56 -11.01
CA GLU A 32 9.49 -12.86 -10.35
C GLU A 32 8.50 -13.09 -9.22
N LYS A 33 7.86 -12.03 -8.71
CA LYS A 33 6.93 -12.07 -7.58
C LYS A 33 5.49 -11.83 -7.99
N THR A 34 5.26 -11.09 -9.07
CA THR A 34 3.94 -10.72 -9.55
C THR A 34 3.89 -10.75 -11.08
N LYS A 35 2.71 -10.53 -11.64
CA LYS A 35 2.46 -10.50 -13.09
C LYS A 35 1.75 -9.21 -13.48
N SER A 36 1.82 -8.86 -14.78
CA SER A 36 1.24 -7.61 -15.30
C SER A 36 -0.26 -7.44 -15.01
N HIS A 37 -1.02 -8.53 -14.90
CA HIS A 37 -2.44 -8.48 -14.59
C HIS A 37 -2.74 -8.49 -13.07
N LEU A 38 -1.70 -8.57 -12.24
CA LEU A 38 -1.81 -8.59 -10.77
C LEU A 38 -1.26 -7.32 -10.12
N VAL A 39 -1.13 -6.26 -10.89
CA VAL A 39 -0.66 -4.96 -10.42
C VAL A 39 -1.68 -3.87 -10.75
N GLY A 40 -1.63 -2.78 -10.00
CA GLY A 40 -2.49 -1.62 -10.24
C GLY A 40 -1.81 -0.32 -9.84
N ALA A 41 -2.26 0.77 -10.45
CA ALA A 41 -1.72 2.10 -10.19
C ALA A 41 -2.85 3.14 -10.25
N TYR A 42 -2.79 4.09 -9.33
CA TYR A 42 -3.74 5.21 -9.23
C TYR A 42 -2.95 6.51 -9.09
N GLY A 43 -3.24 7.46 -9.97
CA GLY A 43 -2.57 8.77 -9.97
C GLY A 43 -1.14 8.73 -10.49
N VAL A 44 -0.68 7.61 -11.03
CA VAL A 44 0.62 7.44 -11.69
C VAL A 44 0.49 6.43 -12.83
N GLN A 45 1.40 6.52 -13.77
CA GLN A 45 1.66 5.46 -14.74
C GLN A 45 2.59 4.45 -14.11
N ILE A 46 2.26 3.16 -14.21
CA ILE A 46 2.98 2.12 -13.47
C ILE A 46 4.48 2.07 -13.84
N GLU A 47 4.82 2.33 -15.10
CA GLU A 47 6.19 2.33 -15.59
C GLU A 47 7.04 3.48 -15.04
N TYR A 48 6.39 4.56 -14.59
CA TYR A 48 7.04 5.79 -14.12
C TYR A 48 6.63 6.16 -12.69
N ALA A 49 6.11 5.21 -11.93
CA ALA A 49 5.50 5.48 -10.64
C ALA A 49 6.45 6.19 -9.66
N ALA A 50 7.68 5.70 -9.54
CA ALA A 50 8.67 6.30 -8.63
C ALA A 50 8.97 7.75 -9.00
N GLN A 51 9.23 8.02 -10.29
CA GLN A 51 9.56 9.36 -10.77
C GLN A 51 8.39 10.32 -10.61
N GLN A 52 7.17 9.86 -10.87
CA GLN A 52 5.97 10.69 -10.75
C GLN A 52 5.62 10.99 -9.30
N MET A 53 5.83 10.05 -8.38
CA MET A 53 5.69 10.31 -6.94
C MET A 53 6.71 11.31 -6.44
N GLU A 54 7.99 11.16 -6.83
CA GLU A 54 9.03 12.12 -6.48
C GLU A 54 8.71 13.51 -7.02
N PHE A 55 8.26 13.58 -8.28
CA PHE A 55 7.90 14.85 -8.91
C PHE A 55 6.81 15.59 -8.10
N VAL A 56 5.76 14.92 -7.69
CA VAL A 56 4.69 15.53 -6.90
C VAL A 56 5.22 16.03 -5.56
N SER A 57 5.99 15.22 -4.87
CA SER A 57 6.57 15.59 -3.57
C SER A 57 7.51 16.79 -3.67
N ARG A 58 8.33 16.86 -4.72
CA ARG A 58 9.21 17.99 -4.96
C ARG A 58 8.44 19.24 -5.38
N ALA A 59 7.39 19.08 -6.18
CA ALA A 59 6.56 20.22 -6.62
C ALA A 59 5.91 20.95 -5.43
N TYR A 60 5.56 20.19 -4.38
CA TYR A 60 5.06 20.77 -3.12
C TYR A 60 6.15 21.14 -2.13
N ASN A 61 7.43 21.02 -2.53
CA ASN A 61 8.57 21.27 -1.66
C ASN A 61 8.52 20.45 -0.36
N ASN A 62 8.12 19.19 -0.47
CA ASN A 62 7.91 18.30 0.66
C ASN A 62 8.57 16.93 0.45
N TYR A 63 9.64 16.88 -0.34
CA TYR A 63 10.45 15.70 -0.61
C TYR A 63 11.59 15.61 0.42
N ASP A 64 11.23 15.34 1.66
CA ASP A 64 12.16 15.18 2.77
C ASP A 64 11.70 14.06 3.70
N LYS A 65 12.59 13.51 4.51
CA LYS A 65 12.31 12.43 5.45
C LYS A 65 11.61 11.24 4.76
N VAL A 66 10.48 10.76 5.28
CA VAL A 66 9.77 9.59 4.73
C VAL A 66 9.22 9.91 3.34
N ARG A 67 9.60 9.07 2.35
CA ARG A 67 9.22 9.25 0.94
C ARG A 67 7.93 8.52 0.59
N LEU A 68 7.63 7.44 1.30
CA LEU A 68 6.51 6.55 0.95
C LEU A 68 5.94 5.87 2.19
N ARG A 69 4.71 5.37 2.03
CA ARG A 69 4.11 4.45 2.99
C ARG A 69 3.97 3.09 2.31
N HIS A 70 4.54 2.06 2.92
CA HIS A 70 4.48 0.68 2.45
C HIS A 70 3.60 -0.12 3.40
N PHE A 71 2.57 -0.78 2.88
CA PHE A 71 1.74 -1.67 3.70
C PHE A 71 1.36 -2.93 2.93
N ILE A 72 0.97 -3.95 3.66
CA ILE A 72 0.71 -5.28 3.12
C ILE A 72 -0.63 -5.79 3.64
N ILE A 73 -1.39 -6.44 2.76
CA ILE A 73 -2.55 -7.26 3.12
C ILE A 73 -2.19 -8.71 2.77
N SER A 74 -2.21 -9.61 3.75
CA SER A 74 -1.90 -11.03 3.55
C SER A 74 -3.13 -11.87 3.82
N PHE A 75 -3.37 -12.88 2.96
CA PHE A 75 -4.50 -13.80 3.08
C PHE A 75 -4.01 -15.14 3.63
N ALA A 76 -4.79 -15.74 4.54
CA ALA A 76 -4.50 -17.06 5.04
C ALA A 76 -4.90 -18.13 4.01
N ASP A 77 -4.23 -19.29 4.02
CA ASP A 77 -4.52 -20.38 3.09
C ASP A 77 -5.97 -20.83 3.14
N ASN A 78 -6.56 -20.86 4.32
CA ASN A 78 -7.94 -21.30 4.52
C ASN A 78 -8.99 -20.27 4.10
N ASP A 79 -8.59 -19.07 3.69
CA ASP A 79 -9.52 -18.09 3.13
C ASP A 79 -9.98 -18.46 1.72
N CYS A 80 -9.27 -19.35 1.05
CA CYS A 80 -9.56 -19.81 -0.32
C CYS A 80 -9.72 -18.65 -1.32
N ILE A 81 -8.88 -17.62 -1.18
CA ILE A 81 -8.92 -16.43 -2.03
C ILE A 81 -8.27 -16.75 -3.37
N LEU A 82 -8.99 -16.48 -4.45
CA LEU A 82 -8.45 -16.55 -5.80
C LEU A 82 -7.75 -15.23 -6.15
N PRO A 83 -6.79 -15.25 -7.08
CA PRO A 83 -6.13 -14.00 -7.53
C PRO A 83 -7.11 -12.89 -7.96
N CYS A 84 -8.22 -13.25 -8.61
CA CYS A 84 -9.25 -12.27 -9.02
C CYS A 84 -9.95 -11.61 -7.81
N ASP A 85 -10.16 -12.35 -6.73
CA ASP A 85 -10.71 -11.80 -5.49
C ASP A 85 -9.70 -10.87 -4.82
N ALA A 86 -8.43 -11.28 -4.81
CA ALA A 86 -7.34 -10.48 -4.26
C ALA A 86 -7.19 -9.14 -5.01
N ILE A 87 -7.33 -9.16 -6.36
CA ILE A 87 -7.32 -7.93 -7.16
C ILE A 87 -8.46 -7.00 -6.74
N TYR A 88 -9.67 -7.52 -6.59
CA TYR A 88 -10.81 -6.70 -6.18
C TYR A 88 -10.56 -6.04 -4.82
N ILE A 89 -10.10 -6.82 -3.86
CA ILE A 89 -9.78 -6.31 -2.51
C ILE A 89 -8.66 -5.28 -2.58
N ALA A 90 -7.62 -5.55 -3.37
CA ALA A 90 -6.51 -4.61 -3.56
C ALA A 90 -6.95 -3.30 -4.18
N GLN A 91 -7.82 -3.35 -5.20
CA GLN A 91 -8.37 -2.15 -5.82
C GLN A 91 -9.19 -1.33 -4.84
N ARG A 92 -10.03 -1.97 -4.02
CA ARG A 92 -10.80 -1.26 -3.00
C ARG A 92 -9.89 -0.59 -1.97
N ALA A 93 -8.85 -1.27 -1.52
CA ALA A 93 -7.87 -0.71 -0.59
C ALA A 93 -7.13 0.50 -1.19
N ALA A 94 -6.68 0.38 -2.45
CA ALA A 94 -5.99 1.46 -3.13
C ALA A 94 -6.92 2.66 -3.38
N GLU A 95 -8.14 2.42 -3.82
CA GLU A 95 -9.13 3.48 -4.09
C GLU A 95 -9.49 4.28 -2.84
N TYR A 96 -9.42 3.67 -1.66
CA TYR A 96 -9.64 4.39 -0.40
C TYR A 96 -8.70 5.59 -0.24
N TYR A 97 -7.44 5.43 -0.69
CA TYR A 97 -6.42 6.48 -0.61
C TYR A 97 -6.28 7.29 -1.90
N ALA A 98 -6.73 6.77 -3.04
CA ALA A 98 -6.43 7.32 -4.36
C ALA A 98 -7.04 8.69 -4.62
N ASN A 99 -8.05 9.10 -3.85
CA ASN A 99 -8.63 10.44 -3.93
C ASN A 99 -7.71 11.54 -3.37
N ARG A 100 -6.62 11.17 -2.71
CA ARG A 100 -5.67 12.11 -2.08
C ARG A 100 -4.21 11.77 -2.36
N TYR A 101 -3.87 10.49 -2.56
CA TYR A 101 -2.50 10.02 -2.70
C TYR A 101 -2.32 9.18 -3.93
N GLN A 102 -1.15 9.28 -4.54
CA GLN A 102 -0.72 8.36 -5.58
C GLN A 102 -0.38 7.01 -4.93
N ILE A 103 -0.86 5.91 -5.49
CA ILE A 103 -0.67 4.59 -4.90
C ILE A 103 -0.57 3.52 -5.98
N ILE A 104 0.33 2.56 -5.76
CA ILE A 104 0.44 1.36 -6.59
C ILE A 104 0.31 0.12 -5.72
N PHE A 105 -0.04 -1.00 -6.32
CA PHE A 105 0.00 -2.28 -5.65
C PHE A 105 0.48 -3.39 -6.57
N GLY A 106 1.01 -4.45 -5.96
CA GLY A 106 1.34 -5.70 -6.64
C GLY A 106 0.94 -6.89 -5.77
N ILE A 107 0.30 -7.88 -6.37
CA ILE A 107 -0.06 -9.13 -5.69
C ILE A 107 1.09 -10.10 -5.90
N HIS A 108 1.67 -10.57 -4.80
CA HIS A 108 2.78 -11.53 -4.81
C HIS A 108 2.25 -12.95 -4.62
N GLU A 109 2.67 -13.83 -5.52
CA GLU A 109 2.31 -15.25 -5.55
C GLU A 109 3.49 -16.16 -5.18
N ASP A 110 4.66 -15.60 -4.90
CA ASP A 110 5.91 -16.33 -4.68
C ASP A 110 6.06 -16.94 -3.29
N ALA A 111 5.13 -16.63 -2.39
CA ALA A 111 5.09 -17.14 -1.02
C ALA A 111 3.96 -18.17 -0.86
N ASP A 112 3.92 -18.82 0.32
CA ASP A 112 2.88 -19.80 0.66
C ASP A 112 1.47 -19.21 0.65
N HIS A 113 1.37 -17.88 0.83
CA HIS A 113 0.09 -17.16 0.87
C HIS A 113 0.09 -16.03 -0.16
N LEU A 114 -1.09 -15.74 -0.73
CA LEU A 114 -1.25 -14.51 -1.49
C LEU A 114 -1.10 -13.30 -0.56
N HIS A 115 -0.29 -12.34 -0.97
CA HIS A 115 -0.17 -11.08 -0.26
C HIS A 115 -0.05 -9.92 -1.24
N VAL A 116 -0.64 -8.81 -0.86
CA VAL A 116 -0.68 -7.59 -1.67
C VAL A 116 0.21 -6.55 -1.02
N HIS A 117 1.19 -6.06 -1.77
CA HIS A 117 2.03 -4.95 -1.34
C HIS A 117 1.52 -3.65 -1.94
N PHE A 118 1.42 -2.61 -1.12
CA PHE A 118 1.01 -1.26 -1.54
C PHE A 118 2.14 -0.29 -1.27
N VAL A 119 2.39 0.59 -2.24
CA VAL A 119 3.29 1.74 -2.06
C VAL A 119 2.48 3.00 -2.34
N MET A 120 2.36 3.85 -1.33
CA MET A 120 1.63 5.11 -1.38
C MET A 120 2.61 6.27 -1.24
N ASN A 121 2.47 7.29 -2.09
CA ASN A 121 3.22 8.52 -1.88
C ASN A 121 2.86 9.12 -0.52
N GLN A 122 3.86 9.51 0.24
CA GLN A 122 3.65 10.13 1.55
C GLN A 122 2.97 11.50 1.42
N VAL A 123 3.13 12.17 0.28
CA VAL A 123 2.64 13.53 0.03
C VAL A 123 1.35 13.47 -0.81
N SER A 124 0.31 14.16 -0.33
CA SER A 124 -0.95 14.30 -1.07
C SER A 124 -0.77 15.15 -2.31
N TYR A 125 -1.30 14.68 -3.44
CA TYR A 125 -1.29 15.47 -4.68
C TYR A 125 -2.31 16.63 -4.65
N LEU A 126 -3.25 16.61 -3.71
CA LEU A 126 -4.27 17.66 -3.60
C LEU A 126 -3.76 18.92 -2.90
N ASP A 127 -3.06 18.75 -1.78
CA ASP A 127 -2.66 19.87 -0.93
C ASP A 127 -1.19 19.84 -0.48
N GLY A 128 -0.44 18.82 -0.90
CA GLY A 128 0.97 18.68 -0.58
C GLY A 128 1.28 18.28 0.86
N ARG A 129 0.27 17.94 1.65
CA ARG A 129 0.47 17.51 3.03
C ARG A 129 0.90 16.05 3.10
N LYS A 130 1.73 15.74 4.07
CA LYS A 130 2.12 14.37 4.35
C LYS A 130 1.01 13.60 5.06
N TYR A 131 0.92 12.30 4.77
CA TYR A 131 0.02 11.39 5.47
C TYR A 131 0.40 11.35 6.96
N SER A 132 -0.58 11.62 7.84
CA SER A 132 -0.32 11.75 9.28
C SER A 132 -0.27 10.40 10.00
N GLY A 133 -1.00 9.40 9.50
CA GLY A 133 -1.08 8.11 10.15
C GLY A 133 -1.76 8.13 11.51
N SER A 134 -2.74 9.01 11.71
CA SER A 134 -3.48 9.10 12.98
C SER A 134 -4.24 7.80 13.27
N LYS A 135 -4.53 7.57 14.57
CA LYS A 135 -5.36 6.42 14.98
C LYS A 135 -6.72 6.44 14.27
N LYS A 136 -7.32 7.62 14.12
CA LYS A 136 -8.61 7.76 13.45
C LYS A 136 -8.52 7.30 11.99
N GLU A 137 -7.53 7.78 11.23
CA GLU A 137 -7.34 7.37 9.83
C GLU A 137 -7.11 5.87 9.72
N HIS A 138 -6.33 5.31 10.63
CA HIS A 138 -6.07 3.88 10.67
C HIS A 138 -7.36 3.07 10.88
N TYR A 139 -8.16 3.43 11.88
CA TYR A 139 -9.40 2.71 12.17
C TYR A 139 -10.46 2.91 11.10
N ASP A 140 -10.54 4.09 10.50
CA ASP A 140 -11.46 4.35 9.38
C ASP A 140 -11.14 3.42 8.20
N PHE A 141 -9.88 3.27 7.86
CA PHE A 141 -9.44 2.35 6.82
C PHE A 141 -9.72 0.88 7.19
N VAL A 142 -9.38 0.48 8.41
CA VAL A 142 -9.63 -0.89 8.89
C VAL A 142 -11.12 -1.22 8.82
N ASN A 143 -11.98 -0.32 9.27
CA ASN A 143 -13.43 -0.54 9.24
C ASN A 143 -13.96 -0.64 7.81
N TYR A 144 -13.47 0.20 6.91
CA TYR A 144 -13.80 0.11 5.50
C TYR A 144 -13.39 -1.26 4.91
N MET A 145 -12.17 -1.71 5.20
CA MET A 145 -11.70 -3.00 4.69
C MET A 145 -12.41 -4.19 5.32
N LYS A 146 -12.87 -4.08 6.57
CA LYS A 146 -13.71 -5.11 7.18
C LYS A 146 -15.00 -5.33 6.38
N GLU A 147 -15.63 -4.25 5.93
CA GLU A 147 -16.84 -4.34 5.11
C GLU A 147 -16.54 -4.96 3.74
N VAL A 148 -15.44 -4.56 3.10
CA VAL A 148 -15.01 -5.13 1.82
C VAL A 148 -14.76 -6.63 1.95
N CYS A 149 -14.00 -7.06 2.94
CA CYS A 149 -13.65 -8.46 3.14
C CYS A 149 -14.83 -9.30 3.62
N TYR A 150 -15.78 -8.71 4.33
CA TYR A 150 -17.00 -9.41 4.76
C TYR A 150 -17.76 -9.99 3.56
N GLY A 151 -17.78 -9.29 2.42
CA GLY A 151 -18.40 -9.78 1.20
C GLY A 151 -17.80 -11.08 0.65
N PHE A 152 -16.57 -11.40 1.08
CA PHE A 152 -15.87 -12.64 0.72
C PHE A 152 -15.87 -13.67 1.86
N GLY A 153 -16.53 -13.36 2.98
CA GLY A 153 -16.51 -14.24 4.17
C GLY A 153 -15.17 -14.23 4.90
N ILE A 154 -14.41 -13.14 4.81
CA ILE A 154 -13.06 -13.04 5.38
C ILE A 154 -13.03 -11.95 6.45
N ASP A 155 -12.46 -12.29 7.62
CA ASP A 155 -12.14 -11.30 8.65
C ASP A 155 -10.91 -10.50 8.24
N PHE A 156 -10.94 -9.19 8.50
CA PHE A 156 -9.82 -8.29 8.26
C PHE A 156 -9.28 -7.78 9.61
N ILE A 157 -8.01 -8.10 9.91
CA ILE A 157 -7.43 -7.85 11.23
C ILE A 157 -6.10 -7.10 11.07
N PRO A 158 -5.97 -5.91 11.68
CA PRO A 158 -4.70 -5.20 11.73
C PRO A 158 -3.74 -5.90 12.72
N VAL A 159 -2.44 -5.83 12.42
CA VAL A 159 -1.40 -6.32 13.32
C VAL A 159 -1.23 -5.31 14.46
N SER A 160 -1.36 -5.78 15.71
CA SER A 160 -1.43 -4.93 16.92
C SER A 160 -0.23 -4.03 17.17
N GLU A 161 0.94 -4.44 16.72
CA GLU A 161 2.19 -3.67 16.88
C GLU A 161 2.17 -2.30 16.19
N GLN A 162 1.17 -2.05 15.35
CA GLN A 162 1.03 -0.80 14.62
C GLN A 162 0.33 0.30 15.41
N PHE A 163 -0.20 -0.03 16.57
CA PHE A 163 -1.01 0.88 17.36
C PHE A 163 -0.25 1.66 18.44
N ASP A 164 0.95 1.25 18.75
CA ASP A 164 1.71 1.79 19.88
C ASP A 164 2.52 3.05 19.54
N ARG A 165 2.08 3.80 18.49
CA ARG A 165 2.87 4.96 18.06
C ARG A 165 2.02 6.10 17.56
#